data_f93cbc94246ce88d5496eb9367e7e74e
#
_entry.id   f93cbc94246ce88d5496eb9367e7e74e
#
_cell.length_a   1.000
_cell.length_b   1.000
_cell.length_c   1.000
_cell.angle_alpha   90.00
_cell.angle_beta   90.00
_cell.angle_gamma   90.00
#
_symmetry.space_group_name_H-M   'P 1'
#
loop_
_entity.id
_entity.type
_entity.pdbx_description
1 polymer ?
#
loop_
_entity_poly.entity_id
_entity_poly.type
_entity_poly.pdbx_seq_one_letter_code
_entity_poly.pdbx_strand_id
1 'polypeptide(L)'
;MPTYISLVQFTDKGIQAAKETTQRVTDWAAKVKSKGVSIKDMYWTLGHYDQVCVYEAPDDETAASVLLAADMLGNIRTRTMRAFTTSEMERILSQMP
;
A
#
# COMPACT_ATOMS: atom_id res chain seq x y z
N MET A 1 11.98 -8.30 -4.46
CA MET A 1 11.76 -6.95 -3.92
C MET A 1 10.96 -7.04 -2.63
N PRO A 2 11.19 -6.13 -1.68
CA PRO A 2 10.40 -6.09 -0.45
C PRO A 2 8.90 -5.97 -0.71
N THR A 3 8.11 -6.67 0.11
CA THR A 3 6.66 -6.65 0.07
C THR A 3 6.11 -5.78 1.20
N TYR A 4 5.05 -5.05 0.91
CA TYR A 4 4.38 -4.16 1.86
C TYR A 4 2.88 -4.41 1.81
N ILE A 5 2.24 -4.25 2.96
CA ILE A 5 0.78 -4.28 3.08
C ILE A 5 0.33 -2.97 3.67
N SER A 6 -0.54 -2.26 2.95
CA SER A 6 -1.15 -1.03 3.43
C SER A 6 -2.60 -1.26 3.80
N LEU A 7 -2.94 -0.90 5.02
CA LEU A 7 -4.32 -0.83 5.49
C LEU A 7 -4.77 0.62 5.33
N VAL A 8 -5.83 0.84 4.59
CA VAL A 8 -6.23 2.17 4.13
C VAL A 8 -7.59 2.54 4.70
N GLN A 9 -7.69 3.75 5.23
CA GLN A 9 -8.97 4.34 5.64
C GLN A 9 -9.23 5.60 4.81
N PHE A 10 -10.48 5.77 4.37
CA PHE A 10 -10.89 7.02 3.74
C PHE A 10 -10.96 8.12 4.80
N THR A 11 -10.55 9.30 4.41
CA THR A 11 -10.84 10.51 5.17
C THR A 11 -12.28 10.95 4.88
N ASP A 12 -12.75 12.01 5.55
CA ASP A 12 -14.06 12.60 5.23
C ASP A 12 -14.13 13.03 3.76
N LYS A 13 -13.05 13.62 3.25
CA LYS A 13 -12.93 14.00 1.85
C LYS A 13 -13.00 12.77 0.93
N GLY A 14 -12.28 11.72 1.29
CA GLY A 14 -12.24 10.49 0.49
C GLY A 14 -13.58 9.77 0.43
N ILE A 15 -14.29 9.70 1.57
CA ILE A 15 -15.59 9.03 1.59
C ILE A 15 -16.65 9.83 0.84
N GLN A 16 -16.59 11.15 0.85
CA GLN A 16 -17.50 11.99 0.07
C GLN A 16 -17.37 11.76 -1.43
N ALA A 17 -16.16 11.39 -1.88
CA ALA A 17 -15.85 11.09 -3.28
C ALA A 17 -15.62 9.58 -3.48
N ALA A 18 -16.30 8.72 -2.73
CA ALA A 18 -16.09 7.28 -2.76
C ALA A 18 -16.27 6.67 -4.16
N LYS A 19 -17.14 7.23 -4.97
CA LYS A 19 -17.36 6.74 -6.34
C LYS A 19 -16.12 6.81 -7.23
N GLU A 20 -15.14 7.62 -6.86
CA GLU A 20 -13.89 7.80 -7.62
C GLU A 20 -12.76 6.89 -7.13
N THR A 21 -13.03 6.04 -6.12
CA THR A 21 -11.95 5.29 -5.46
C THR A 21 -11.21 4.34 -6.39
N THR A 22 -11.90 3.67 -7.30
CA THR A 22 -11.25 2.76 -8.26
C THR A 22 -10.38 3.53 -9.25
N GLN A 23 -10.83 4.69 -9.70
CA GLN A 23 -10.05 5.53 -10.59
C GLN A 23 -8.80 6.07 -9.89
N ARG A 24 -8.94 6.47 -8.61
CA ARG A 24 -7.78 6.92 -7.82
C ARG A 24 -6.70 5.83 -7.73
N VAL A 25 -7.11 4.59 -7.51
CA VAL A 25 -6.16 3.46 -7.45
C VAL A 25 -5.49 3.23 -8.80
N THR A 26 -6.26 3.27 -9.89
CA THR A 26 -5.71 3.12 -11.25
C THR A 26 -4.68 4.22 -11.55
N ASP A 27 -4.99 5.46 -11.22
CA ASP A 27 -4.09 6.60 -11.45
C ASP A 27 -2.82 6.46 -10.61
N TRP A 28 -2.96 6.07 -9.34
CA TRP A 28 -1.83 5.87 -8.45
C TRP A 28 -0.93 4.75 -8.92
N ALA A 29 -1.51 3.61 -9.31
CA ALA A 29 -0.76 2.47 -9.83
C ALA A 29 0.09 2.85 -11.04
N ALA A 30 -0.47 3.62 -11.96
CA ALA A 30 0.25 4.11 -13.13
C ALA A 30 1.39 5.07 -12.74
N LYS A 31 1.12 5.96 -11.81
CA LYS A 31 2.09 6.98 -11.36
C LYS A 31 3.29 6.35 -10.67
N VAL A 32 3.09 5.35 -9.80
CA VAL A 32 4.17 4.76 -9.01
C VAL A 32 4.97 3.70 -9.76
N LYS A 33 4.48 3.25 -10.90
CA LYS A 33 5.16 2.26 -11.72
C LYS A 33 6.57 2.70 -12.11
N SER A 34 6.76 3.97 -12.42
CA SER A 34 8.07 4.52 -12.77
C SER A 34 9.05 4.52 -11.59
N LYS A 35 8.56 4.36 -10.36
CA LYS A 35 9.38 4.25 -9.16
C LYS A 35 9.72 2.80 -8.81
N GLY A 36 9.33 1.85 -9.66
CA GLY A 36 9.56 0.43 -9.42
C GLY A 36 8.56 -0.20 -8.47
N VAL A 37 7.44 0.47 -8.17
CA VAL A 37 6.40 -0.05 -7.31
C VAL A 37 5.37 -0.82 -8.14
N SER A 38 5.07 -2.05 -7.70
CA SER A 38 4.16 -2.95 -8.38
C SER A 38 3.07 -3.41 -7.42
N ILE A 39 1.81 -3.09 -7.73
CA ILE A 39 0.67 -3.54 -6.95
C ILE A 39 0.41 -5.01 -7.28
N LYS A 40 0.37 -5.87 -6.25
CA LYS A 40 0.10 -7.30 -6.39
C LYS A 40 -1.36 -7.62 -6.15
N ASP A 41 -1.94 -7.05 -5.10
CA ASP A 41 -3.34 -7.28 -4.75
C ASP A 41 -3.94 -5.98 -4.23
N MET A 42 -5.21 -5.76 -4.56
CA MET A 42 -5.97 -4.62 -4.07
C MET A 42 -7.38 -5.07 -3.78
N TYR A 43 -7.84 -4.82 -2.55
CA TYR A 43 -9.19 -5.14 -2.13
C TYR A 43 -9.83 -3.94 -1.45
N TRP A 44 -11.13 -3.76 -1.65
CA TRP A 44 -11.97 -2.87 -0.85
C TRP A 44 -12.66 -3.72 0.20
N THR A 45 -12.68 -3.25 1.43
CA THR A 45 -13.14 -4.02 2.58
C THR A 45 -14.26 -3.30 3.32
N LEU A 46 -15.03 -4.06 4.07
CA LEU A 46 -16.00 -3.54 5.03
C LEU A 46 -15.36 -3.53 6.42
N GLY A 47 -15.83 -2.64 7.27
CA GLY A 47 -15.39 -2.58 8.66
C GLY A 47 -14.40 -1.45 8.90
N HIS A 48 -13.41 -1.71 9.74
CA HIS A 48 -12.49 -0.68 10.23
C HIS A 48 -11.63 -0.05 9.13
N TYR A 49 -11.23 -0.85 8.15
CA TYR A 49 -10.45 -0.39 7.01
C TYR A 49 -11.29 -0.46 5.74
N ASP A 50 -11.02 0.45 4.82
CA ASP A 50 -11.75 0.58 3.56
C ASP A 50 -11.05 -0.12 2.40
N GLN A 51 -9.72 -0.22 2.46
CA GLN A 51 -8.92 -0.90 1.43
C GLN A 51 -7.75 -1.65 2.05
N VAL A 52 -7.33 -2.70 1.37
CA VAL A 52 -6.08 -3.42 1.67
C VAL A 52 -5.30 -3.55 0.37
N CYS A 53 -4.05 -3.09 0.39
CA CYS A 53 -3.19 -3.13 -0.78
C CYS A 53 -1.91 -3.91 -0.46
N VAL A 54 -1.59 -4.89 -1.29
CA VAL A 54 -0.32 -5.63 -1.24
C VAL A 54 0.52 -5.20 -2.43
N TYR A 55 1.73 -4.73 -2.18
CA TYR A 55 2.59 -4.25 -3.25
C TYR A 55 4.06 -4.51 -2.95
N GLU A 56 4.87 -4.47 -4.01
CA GLU A 56 6.32 -4.53 -3.91
C GLU A 56 6.92 -3.18 -4.25
N ALA A 57 8.00 -2.83 -3.56
CA ALA A 57 8.78 -1.63 -3.83
C ALA A 57 10.26 -1.96 -3.71
N PRO A 58 11.16 -1.17 -4.34
CA PRO A 58 12.61 -1.44 -4.27
C PRO A 58 13.16 -1.40 -2.85
N ASP A 59 12.67 -0.48 -2.02
CA ASP A 59 13.14 -0.28 -0.65
C ASP A 59 12.10 0.50 0.18
N ASP A 60 12.38 0.61 1.47
CA ASP A 60 11.47 1.29 2.41
C ASP A 60 11.32 2.78 2.09
N GLU A 61 12.38 3.44 1.67
CA GLU A 61 12.33 4.87 1.35
C GLU A 61 11.42 5.14 0.16
N THR A 62 11.49 4.30 -0.87
CA THR A 62 10.61 4.41 -2.03
C THR A 62 9.15 4.16 -1.62
N ALA A 63 8.90 3.12 -0.81
CA ALA A 63 7.57 2.83 -0.30
C ALA A 63 7.02 4.01 0.50
N ALA A 64 7.81 4.57 1.41
CA ALA A 64 7.41 5.74 2.20
C ALA A 64 7.08 6.94 1.30
N SER A 65 7.91 7.19 0.30
CA SER A 65 7.74 8.31 -0.64
C SER A 65 6.41 8.23 -1.39
N VAL A 66 6.07 7.07 -1.94
CA VAL A 66 4.82 6.93 -2.69
C VAL A 66 3.59 6.96 -1.77
N LEU A 67 3.72 6.48 -0.53
CA LEU A 67 2.64 6.54 0.45
C LEU A 67 2.36 7.97 0.88
N LEU A 68 3.40 8.74 1.18
CA LEU A 68 3.25 10.15 1.53
C LEU A 68 2.57 10.92 0.39
N ALA A 69 2.98 10.65 -0.85
CA ALA A 69 2.36 11.28 -2.01
C ALA A 69 0.87 10.95 -2.13
N ALA A 70 0.50 9.69 -1.87
CA ALA A 70 -0.89 9.27 -1.89
C ALA A 70 -1.69 9.95 -0.77
N ASP A 71 -1.15 9.97 0.45
CA ASP A 71 -1.81 10.55 1.61
C ASP A 71 -1.97 12.08 1.48
N MET A 72 -1.01 12.74 0.83
CA MET A 72 -1.06 14.20 0.62
C MET A 72 -2.26 14.65 -0.19
N LEU A 73 -2.84 13.79 -1.02
CA LEU A 73 -4.05 14.12 -1.76
C LEU A 73 -5.25 14.29 -0.84
N GLY A 74 -5.15 13.82 0.39
CA GLY A 74 -6.14 14.04 1.44
C GLY A 74 -7.33 13.08 1.43
N ASN A 75 -7.34 12.11 0.52
CA ASN A 75 -8.47 11.17 0.39
C ASN A 75 -8.37 9.96 1.31
N ILE A 76 -7.15 9.62 1.74
CA ILE A 76 -6.86 8.41 2.50
C ILE A 76 -5.84 8.67 3.60
N ARG A 77 -5.89 7.79 4.61
CA ARG A 77 -4.84 7.59 5.60
C ARG A 77 -4.40 6.14 5.52
N THR A 78 -3.10 5.91 5.56
CA THR A 78 -2.55 4.56 5.41
C THR A 78 -1.79 4.12 6.64
N ARG A 79 -1.86 2.81 6.92
CA ARG A 79 -1.03 2.13 7.90
C ARG A 79 -0.33 1.02 7.15
N THR A 80 0.97 1.12 7.03
CA THR A 80 1.76 0.23 6.18
C THR A 80 2.67 -0.64 7.03
N MET A 81 2.74 -1.91 6.65
CA MET A 81 3.58 -2.91 7.29
C MET A 81 4.55 -3.47 6.27
N ARG A 82 5.80 -3.69 6.70
CA ARG A 82 6.73 -4.50 5.93
C ARG A 82 6.29 -5.95 6.08
N ALA A 83 6.08 -6.64 4.97
CA ALA A 83 5.61 -8.03 4.97
C ALA A 83 6.72 -8.97 4.48
N PHE A 84 6.71 -10.19 4.98
CA PHE A 84 7.67 -11.22 4.62
C PHE A 84 6.94 -12.44 4.09
N THR A 85 7.41 -12.97 2.96
CA THR A 85 6.90 -14.23 2.41
C THR A 85 7.36 -15.39 3.30
N THR A 86 6.80 -16.57 3.07
CA THR A 86 7.21 -17.77 3.81
C THR A 86 8.70 -18.04 3.67
N SER A 87 9.25 -17.94 2.45
CA SER A 87 10.67 -18.18 2.24
C SER A 87 11.55 -17.12 2.88
N GLU A 88 11.10 -15.85 2.86
CA GLU A 88 11.81 -14.78 3.57
C GLU A 88 11.80 -15.03 5.08
N MET A 89 10.67 -15.46 5.61
CA MET A 89 10.55 -15.76 7.03
C MET A 89 11.45 -16.92 7.44
N GLU A 90 11.58 -17.94 6.60
CA GLU A 90 12.52 -19.04 6.85
C GLU A 90 13.97 -18.55 6.96
N ARG A 91 14.37 -17.60 6.09
CA ARG A 91 15.69 -16.97 6.18
C ARG A 91 15.88 -16.20 7.48
N ILE A 92 14.83 -15.45 7.88
CA ILE A 92 14.86 -14.71 9.15
C ILE A 92 15.05 -15.64 10.31
N LEU A 93 14.28 -16.74 10.35
CA LEU A 93 14.38 -17.74 11.42
C LEU A 93 15.76 -18.38 11.48
N SER A 94 16.39 -18.61 10.32
CA SER A 94 17.74 -19.19 10.27
C SER A 94 18.81 -18.26 10.84
N GLN A 95 18.53 -16.97 10.96
CA GLN A 95 19.45 -15.97 11.49
C GLN A 95 19.24 -15.71 12.99
N MET A 96 18.25 -16.32 13.59
CA MET A 96 17.99 -16.13 15.04
C MET A 96 19.17 -16.63 15.86
N PRO A 97 19.58 -15.86 16.88
CA PRO A 97 20.67 -16.27 17.77
C PRO A 97 20.30 -17.47 18.65
#